data_4ac985acb1d2e1b98fe29bfa2ff28d9d
#
_entry.id   4ac985acb1d2e1b98fe29bfa2ff28d9d
#
_cell.length_a   1.000
_cell.length_b   1.000
_cell.length_c   1.000
_cell.angle_alpha   90.00
_cell.angle_beta   90.00
_cell.angle_gamma   90.00
#
_symmetry.space_group_name_H-M   'P 1'
#
loop_
_entity.id
_entity.type
_entity.pdbx_description
1 polymer ?
#
loop_
_entity_poly.entity_id
_entity_poly.type
_entity_poly.pdbx_seq_one_letter_code
_entity_poly.pdbx_strand_id
1 'polypeptide(L)'
;MEIMEAEPEFSNLYAVPSYIGQGTHNYTTVGLARYVTTVANSGTCYNLSILDKLTDSKGNVIEDYTPEVRNTVDLDNSLWNAIHSGMRQVVEKKKYYDDLAVHVAGKTGTAQQDKTRANHALFVSYAPYEDPEISVSVRIANGYSSDYAAQTARDVYKYYYGLAKEEELVTGTADTLDATAGTGD
;
A
#
# COMPACT_ATOMS: atom_id res chain seq x y z
N MET A 1 13.71 13.14 6.27
CA MET A 1 14.31 14.47 6.31
C MET A 1 15.19 14.65 7.55
N GLU A 2 14.74 14.35 8.76
CA GLU A 2 15.51 14.50 10.00
C GLU A 2 16.91 13.84 10.00
N ILE A 3 17.04 12.62 9.42
CA ILE A 3 18.35 11.94 9.33
C ILE A 3 19.30 12.67 8.37
N MET A 4 18.79 13.21 7.27
CA MET A 4 19.61 13.97 6.32
C MET A 4 20.04 15.33 6.89
N GLU A 5 19.22 15.92 7.75
CA GLU A 5 19.56 17.16 8.48
C GLU A 5 20.58 16.91 9.59
N ALA A 6 20.54 15.72 10.23
CA ALA A 6 21.50 15.33 11.25
C ALA A 6 22.89 14.97 10.67
N GLU A 7 22.94 14.50 9.42
CA GLU A 7 24.18 14.09 8.74
C GLU A 7 24.28 14.74 7.34
N PRO A 8 24.44 16.06 7.24
CA PRO A 8 24.39 16.79 5.97
C PRO A 8 25.51 16.42 4.99
N GLU A 9 26.67 16.00 5.48
CA GLU A 9 27.80 15.54 4.66
C GLU A 9 27.51 14.23 3.90
N PHE A 10 26.56 13.42 4.36
CA PHE A 10 26.12 12.18 3.72
C PHE A 10 24.84 12.35 2.87
N SER A 11 24.25 13.55 2.84
CA SER A 11 22.98 13.79 2.14
C SER A 11 23.01 13.37 0.67
N ASN A 12 24.12 13.61 -0.03
CA ASN A 12 24.32 13.24 -1.43
C ASN A 12 24.42 11.72 -1.65
N LEU A 13 24.87 10.96 -0.63
CA LEU A 13 24.97 9.51 -0.70
C LEU A 13 23.58 8.84 -0.60
N TYR A 14 22.61 9.50 0.04
CA TYR A 14 21.27 8.98 0.20
C TYR A 14 20.32 9.39 -0.93
N ALA A 15 20.64 10.44 -1.68
CA ALA A 15 19.78 10.93 -2.75
C ALA A 15 19.53 9.86 -3.83
N VAL A 16 20.58 9.26 -4.36
CA VAL A 16 20.47 8.26 -5.44
C VAL A 16 19.70 6.99 -5.01
N PRO A 17 20.04 6.35 -3.86
CA PRO A 17 19.24 5.22 -3.37
C PRO A 17 17.77 5.58 -3.10
N SER A 18 17.48 6.82 -2.69
CA SER A 18 16.12 7.28 -2.41
C SER A 18 15.22 7.26 -3.64
N TYR A 19 15.74 7.50 -4.84
CA TYR A 19 14.96 7.46 -6.08
C TYR A 19 14.38 6.07 -6.40
N ILE A 20 15.02 5.02 -5.90
CA ILE A 20 14.53 3.64 -6.05
C ILE A 20 13.87 3.11 -4.77
N GLY A 21 13.58 3.98 -3.80
CA GLY A 21 12.98 3.61 -2.52
C GLY A 21 13.92 2.92 -1.53
N GLN A 22 15.24 3.00 -1.76
CA GLN A 22 16.28 2.52 -0.86
C GLN A 22 16.90 3.69 -0.09
N GLY A 23 17.68 3.39 0.96
CA GLY A 23 18.36 4.40 1.78
C GLY A 23 17.86 4.41 3.22
N THR A 24 17.92 5.57 3.87
CA THR A 24 17.60 5.73 5.30
C THR A 24 16.11 5.97 5.58
N HIS A 25 15.24 5.75 4.60
CA HIS A 25 13.80 5.93 4.78
C HIS A 25 13.24 4.95 5.79
N ASN A 26 12.50 5.48 6.77
CA ASN A 26 11.85 4.69 7.81
C ASN A 26 10.39 5.14 7.94
N TYR A 27 9.52 4.52 7.15
CA TYR A 27 8.10 4.80 7.15
C TYR A 27 7.34 3.72 7.92
N THR A 28 6.35 4.14 8.68
CA THR A 28 5.38 3.20 9.28
C THR A 28 4.41 2.69 8.21
N THR A 29 3.85 1.49 8.42
CA THR A 29 2.85 0.93 7.50
C THR A 29 1.62 1.84 7.38
N VAL A 30 1.20 2.47 8.48
CA VAL A 30 0.11 3.46 8.46
C VAL A 30 0.48 4.73 7.69
N GLY A 31 1.74 5.15 7.74
CA GLY A 31 2.25 6.25 6.93
C GLY A 31 2.21 5.94 5.43
N LEU A 32 2.53 4.69 5.05
CA LEU A 32 2.40 4.22 3.67
C LEU A 32 0.92 4.10 3.24
N ALA A 33 0.01 3.68 4.13
CA ALA A 33 -1.42 3.67 3.85
C ALA A 33 -1.92 5.11 3.56
N ARG A 34 -1.55 6.09 4.40
CA ARG A 34 -1.89 7.49 4.13
C ARG A 34 -1.30 7.99 2.80
N TYR A 35 -0.04 7.62 2.50
CA TYR A 35 0.58 7.97 1.23
C TYR A 35 -0.21 7.43 0.03
N VAL A 36 -0.57 6.14 0.03
CA VAL A 36 -1.31 5.55 -1.09
C VAL A 36 -2.75 6.10 -1.17
N THR A 37 -3.38 6.43 -0.04
CA THR A 37 -4.67 7.15 -0.02
C THR A 37 -4.55 8.53 -0.66
N THR A 38 -3.45 9.25 -0.38
CA THR A 38 -3.19 10.56 -1.01
C THR A 38 -3.02 10.42 -2.52
N VAL A 39 -2.34 9.36 -2.99
CA VAL A 39 -2.22 9.08 -4.42
C VAL A 39 -3.60 8.76 -5.02
N ALA A 40 -4.37 7.86 -4.41
CA ALA A 40 -5.71 7.50 -4.85
C ALA A 40 -6.64 8.72 -5.00
N ASN A 41 -6.51 9.69 -4.09
CA ASN A 41 -7.28 10.95 -4.08
C ASN A 41 -6.65 12.06 -4.94
N SER A 42 -5.74 11.73 -5.86
CA SER A 42 -5.08 12.71 -6.74
C SER A 42 -4.49 13.90 -5.97
N GLY A 43 -3.79 13.61 -4.86
CA GLY A 43 -3.03 14.59 -4.08
C GLY A 43 -3.67 15.08 -2.78
N THR A 44 -4.94 14.80 -2.53
CA THR A 44 -5.58 15.19 -1.26
C THR A 44 -5.15 14.26 -0.13
N CYS A 45 -4.40 14.81 0.83
CA CYS A 45 -3.93 14.10 2.01
C CYS A 45 -4.78 14.44 3.23
N TYR A 46 -5.36 13.44 3.86
CA TYR A 46 -6.19 13.61 5.06
C TYR A 46 -5.42 13.30 6.36
N ASN A 47 -5.86 13.90 7.45
CA ASN A 47 -5.50 13.44 8.78
C ASN A 47 -6.08 12.05 9.01
N LEU A 48 -5.28 11.18 9.63
CA LEU A 48 -5.75 9.83 9.97
C LEU A 48 -6.58 9.86 11.25
N SER A 49 -7.70 9.16 11.24
CA SER A 49 -8.55 8.90 12.41
C SER A 49 -8.99 7.44 12.40
N ILE A 50 -9.13 6.87 13.58
CA ILE A 50 -9.84 5.61 13.82
C ILE A 50 -11.28 5.85 14.28
N LEU A 51 -11.64 7.12 14.53
CA LEU A 51 -13.00 7.50 14.86
C LEU A 51 -13.79 7.65 13.57
N ASP A 52 -14.88 6.92 13.46
CA ASP A 52 -15.84 6.98 12.37
C ASP A 52 -17.05 7.84 12.76
N LYS A 53 -17.68 7.50 13.87
CA LYS A 53 -18.87 8.19 14.39
C LYS A 53 -19.09 7.95 15.87
N LEU A 54 -19.86 8.80 16.50
CA LEU A 54 -20.40 8.59 17.83
C LEU A 54 -21.89 8.22 17.73
N THR A 55 -22.29 7.17 18.46
CA THR A 55 -23.68 6.72 18.50
C THR A 55 -24.22 6.69 19.92
N ASP A 56 -25.52 6.87 20.08
CA ASP A 56 -26.22 6.63 21.35
C ASP A 56 -26.32 5.12 21.65
N SER A 57 -26.88 4.79 22.81
CA SER A 57 -27.08 3.39 23.24
C SER A 57 -28.10 2.62 22.37
N LYS A 58 -28.84 3.30 21.48
CA LYS A 58 -29.80 2.74 20.54
C LYS A 58 -29.24 2.62 19.13
N GLY A 59 -27.97 3.05 18.90
CA GLY A 59 -27.33 3.03 17.60
C GLY A 59 -27.61 4.25 16.71
N ASN A 60 -28.32 5.28 17.21
CA ASN A 60 -28.52 6.50 16.44
C ASN A 60 -27.21 7.30 16.42
N VAL A 61 -26.84 7.83 15.26
CA VAL A 61 -25.65 8.69 15.11
C VAL A 61 -25.88 10.00 15.85
N ILE A 62 -24.97 10.32 16.78
CA ILE A 62 -24.92 11.60 17.51
C ILE A 62 -24.03 12.58 16.75
N GLU A 63 -22.88 12.07 16.26
CA GLU A 63 -21.87 12.86 15.56
C GLU A 63 -21.13 11.99 14.55
N ASP A 64 -21.02 12.45 13.33
CA ASP A 64 -20.20 11.83 12.27
C ASP A 64 -18.81 12.46 12.26
N TYR A 65 -17.80 11.62 12.02
CA TYR A 65 -16.44 12.10 11.79
C TYR A 65 -16.34 12.75 10.41
N THR A 66 -15.88 14.00 10.37
CA THR A 66 -15.59 14.70 9.12
C THR A 66 -14.08 14.65 8.86
N PRO A 67 -13.62 14.02 7.75
CA PRO A 67 -12.22 13.98 7.41
C PRO A 67 -11.62 15.38 7.22
N GLU A 68 -10.51 15.66 7.89
CA GLU A 68 -9.79 16.93 7.76
C GLU A 68 -8.67 16.79 6.75
N VAL A 69 -8.60 17.72 5.78
CA VAL A 69 -7.49 17.81 4.84
C VAL A 69 -6.25 18.31 5.56
N ARG A 70 -5.18 17.52 5.55
CA ARG A 70 -3.88 17.87 6.12
C ARG A 70 -3.08 18.76 5.19
N ASN A 71 -2.99 18.36 3.92
CA ASN A 71 -2.30 19.08 2.86
C ASN A 71 -2.73 18.55 1.49
N THR A 72 -2.43 19.29 0.45
CA THR A 72 -2.68 18.91 -0.94
C THR A 72 -1.38 18.94 -1.73
N VAL A 73 -1.18 17.94 -2.58
CA VAL A 73 -0.10 17.88 -3.56
C VAL A 73 -0.69 18.30 -4.91
N ASP A 74 -0.30 19.46 -5.38
CA ASP A 74 -0.77 20.02 -6.64
C ASP A 74 0.10 19.51 -7.81
N LEU A 75 -0.49 18.66 -8.64
CA LEU A 75 0.09 18.16 -9.89
C LEU A 75 -0.96 18.23 -11.00
N ASP A 76 -0.50 18.40 -12.23
CA ASP A 76 -1.37 18.33 -13.39
C ASP A 76 -2.13 17.00 -13.46
N ASN A 77 -3.38 17.02 -13.89
CA ASN A 77 -4.21 15.82 -14.05
C ASN A 77 -3.54 14.76 -14.96
N SER A 78 -2.76 15.18 -15.95
CA SER A 78 -2.00 14.27 -16.82
C SER A 78 -0.97 13.46 -16.04
N LEU A 79 -0.33 14.05 -15.02
CA LEU A 79 0.63 13.36 -14.16
C LEU A 79 -0.07 12.39 -13.21
N TRP A 80 -1.19 12.80 -12.60
CA TRP A 80 -2.01 11.90 -11.79
C TRP A 80 -2.49 10.70 -12.61
N ASN A 81 -3.02 10.93 -13.80
CA ASN A 81 -3.46 9.86 -14.71
C ASN A 81 -2.29 8.90 -15.07
N ALA A 82 -1.10 9.43 -15.29
CA ALA A 82 0.07 8.60 -15.57
C ALA A 82 0.48 7.73 -14.36
N ILE A 83 0.44 8.30 -13.14
CA ILE A 83 0.72 7.57 -11.90
C ILE A 83 -0.32 6.45 -11.70
N HIS A 84 -1.61 6.77 -11.78
CA HIS A 84 -2.70 5.81 -11.59
C HIS A 84 -2.64 4.69 -12.64
N SER A 85 -2.45 5.04 -13.91
CA SER A 85 -2.29 4.06 -15.00
C SER A 85 -1.07 3.17 -14.78
N GLY A 86 0.06 3.73 -14.37
CA GLY A 86 1.25 2.95 -14.04
C GLY A 86 1.01 1.97 -12.90
N MET A 87 0.32 2.40 -11.84
CA MET A 87 -0.05 1.53 -10.72
C MET A 87 -1.04 0.42 -11.15
N ARG A 88 -1.99 0.73 -12.05
CA ARG A 88 -2.92 -0.26 -12.60
C ARG A 88 -2.17 -1.33 -13.40
N GLN A 89 -1.26 -0.94 -14.28
CA GLN A 89 -0.44 -1.86 -15.08
C GLN A 89 0.44 -2.80 -14.25
N VAL A 90 0.86 -2.41 -13.04
CA VAL A 90 1.58 -3.31 -12.12
C VAL A 90 0.70 -4.48 -11.72
N VAL A 91 -0.58 -4.23 -11.42
CA VAL A 91 -1.52 -5.26 -10.97
C VAL A 91 -2.00 -6.11 -12.13
N GLU A 92 -2.23 -5.55 -13.32
CA GLU A 92 -2.62 -6.28 -14.53
C GLU A 92 -1.62 -7.37 -14.96
N LYS A 93 -0.36 -7.23 -14.58
CA LYS A 93 0.66 -8.24 -14.86
C LYS A 93 0.63 -9.42 -13.87
N LYS A 94 -0.20 -9.34 -12.84
CA LYS A 94 -0.26 -10.33 -11.77
C LYS A 94 -1.49 -11.23 -11.94
N LYS A 95 -1.28 -12.41 -12.55
CA LYS A 95 -2.33 -13.38 -12.89
C LYS A 95 -3.24 -13.76 -11.72
N TYR A 96 -2.74 -13.71 -10.49
CA TYR A 96 -3.54 -13.99 -9.30
C TYR A 96 -4.53 -12.87 -8.95
N TYR A 97 -4.56 -11.76 -9.70
CA TYR A 97 -5.61 -10.75 -9.65
C TYR A 97 -6.69 -10.93 -10.73
N ASP A 98 -6.50 -11.84 -11.69
CA ASP A 98 -7.43 -12.01 -12.83
C ASP A 98 -8.84 -12.48 -12.39
N ASP A 99 -8.94 -13.13 -11.23
CA ASP A 99 -10.18 -13.60 -10.63
C ASP A 99 -10.87 -12.56 -9.73
N LEU A 100 -10.28 -11.40 -9.54
CA LEU A 100 -10.86 -10.35 -8.70
C LEU A 100 -11.80 -9.47 -9.54
N ALA A 101 -13.08 -9.43 -9.13
CA ALA A 101 -14.12 -8.65 -9.83
C ALA A 101 -13.92 -7.13 -9.75
N VAL A 102 -12.99 -6.67 -8.91
CA VAL A 102 -12.68 -5.25 -8.69
C VAL A 102 -11.29 -4.93 -9.22
N HIS A 103 -11.18 -3.85 -9.98
CA HIS A 103 -9.89 -3.40 -10.48
C HIS A 103 -9.06 -2.76 -9.37
N VAL A 104 -7.85 -3.24 -9.18
CA VAL A 104 -6.90 -2.74 -8.18
C VAL A 104 -5.75 -2.02 -8.88
N ALA A 105 -5.30 -0.92 -8.31
CA ALA A 105 -4.04 -0.27 -8.68
C ALA A 105 -3.06 -0.36 -7.52
N GLY A 106 -1.78 -0.64 -7.79
CA GLY A 106 -0.81 -0.82 -6.70
C GLY A 106 0.64 -0.72 -7.15
N LYS A 107 1.53 -0.69 -6.16
CA LYS A 107 2.98 -0.69 -6.37
C LYS A 107 3.64 -1.67 -5.42
N THR A 108 4.43 -2.55 -5.97
CA THR A 108 5.30 -3.47 -5.24
C THR A 108 6.54 -2.76 -4.70
N GLY A 109 7.07 -3.25 -3.60
CA GLY A 109 8.34 -2.82 -3.05
C GLY A 109 9.09 -3.98 -2.43
N THR A 110 10.37 -4.09 -2.76
CA THR A 110 11.28 -5.06 -2.15
C THR A 110 12.40 -4.28 -1.49
N ALA A 111 12.43 -4.24 -0.16
CA ALA A 111 13.38 -3.42 0.60
C ALA A 111 14.42 -4.31 1.31
N GLN A 112 15.68 -4.12 0.95
CA GLN A 112 16.80 -4.76 1.61
C GLN A 112 17.22 -3.96 2.84
N GLN A 113 17.01 -4.50 4.02
CA GLN A 113 17.48 -3.91 5.28
C GLN A 113 18.88 -4.42 5.66
N ASP A 114 19.15 -5.68 5.42
CA ASP A 114 20.38 -6.36 5.77
C ASP A 114 20.74 -7.38 4.69
N LYS A 115 22.02 -7.48 4.34
CA LYS A 115 22.52 -8.43 3.33
C LYS A 115 22.45 -9.90 3.78
N THR A 116 22.32 -10.13 5.09
CA THR A 116 22.28 -11.47 5.69
C THR A 116 20.85 -11.99 5.90
N ARG A 117 19.84 -11.14 5.65
CA ARG A 117 18.42 -11.47 5.82
C ARG A 117 17.67 -11.30 4.50
N ALA A 118 16.57 -12.03 4.38
CA ALA A 118 15.65 -11.84 3.27
C ALA A 118 15.07 -10.40 3.25
N ASN A 119 14.81 -9.92 2.06
CA ASN A 119 14.22 -8.60 1.85
C ASN A 119 12.82 -8.49 2.49
N HIS A 120 12.42 -7.29 2.88
CA HIS A 120 11.03 -7.02 3.24
C HIS A 120 10.17 -7.00 1.99
N ALA A 121 9.03 -7.66 2.05
CA ALA A 121 8.00 -7.60 1.02
C ALA A 121 7.02 -6.48 1.33
N LEU A 122 6.81 -5.59 0.37
CA LEU A 122 5.88 -4.47 0.50
C LEU A 122 4.93 -4.42 -0.69
N PHE A 123 3.71 -4.03 -0.41
CA PHE A 123 2.73 -3.68 -1.44
C PHE A 123 1.82 -2.58 -0.91
N VAL A 124 1.63 -1.54 -1.70
CA VAL A 124 0.66 -0.47 -1.45
C VAL A 124 -0.31 -0.41 -2.61
N SER A 125 -1.60 -0.29 -2.32
CA SER A 125 -2.63 -0.37 -3.35
C SER A 125 -3.92 0.30 -2.92
N TYR A 126 -4.79 0.54 -3.88
CA TYR A 126 -6.15 1.04 -3.66
C TYR A 126 -7.13 0.37 -4.63
N ALA A 127 -8.39 0.34 -4.27
CA ALA A 127 -9.48 -0.20 -5.06
C ALA A 127 -10.81 0.52 -4.74
N PRO A 128 -11.78 0.57 -5.71
CA PRO A 128 -11.59 0.30 -7.13
C PRO A 128 -10.62 1.29 -7.78
N TYR A 129 -10.02 0.90 -8.90
CA TYR A 129 -9.13 1.80 -9.66
C TYR A 129 -9.87 3.05 -10.16
N GLU A 130 -11.10 2.87 -10.62
CA GLU A 130 -11.93 3.91 -11.24
C GLU A 130 -12.49 4.91 -10.22
N ASP A 131 -12.83 4.45 -9.02
CA ASP A 131 -13.40 5.26 -7.94
C ASP A 131 -12.94 4.70 -6.59
N PRO A 132 -11.78 5.13 -6.09
CA PRO A 132 -11.15 4.53 -4.91
C PRO A 132 -11.98 4.65 -3.63
N GLU A 133 -12.27 3.50 -3.00
CA GLU A 133 -12.99 3.40 -1.73
C GLU A 133 -12.08 2.97 -0.57
N ILE A 134 -11.10 2.11 -0.84
CA ILE A 134 -10.22 1.54 0.17
C ILE A 134 -8.77 1.54 -0.31
N SER A 135 -7.85 1.83 0.58
CA SER A 135 -6.42 1.65 0.37
C SER A 135 -5.85 0.59 1.31
N VAL A 136 -4.90 -0.19 0.80
CA VAL A 136 -4.24 -1.27 1.55
C VAL A 136 -2.73 -1.09 1.48
N SER A 137 -2.09 -1.18 2.63
CA SER A 137 -0.63 -1.20 2.74
C SER A 137 -0.20 -2.45 3.51
N VAL A 138 0.56 -3.31 2.85
CA VAL A 138 1.07 -4.56 3.41
C VAL A 138 2.59 -4.50 3.51
N ARG A 139 3.12 -4.88 4.67
CA ARG A 139 4.54 -5.11 4.90
C ARG A 139 4.75 -6.47 5.58
N ILE A 140 5.47 -7.36 4.93
CA ILE A 140 5.90 -8.63 5.50
C ILE A 140 7.40 -8.54 5.79
N ALA A 141 7.75 -8.57 7.07
CA ALA A 141 9.15 -8.53 7.47
C ALA A 141 9.89 -9.79 6.99
N ASN A 142 11.01 -9.60 6.29
CA ASN A 142 11.78 -10.69 5.69
C ASN A 142 10.94 -11.61 4.78
N GLY A 143 9.97 -11.03 4.07
CA GLY A 143 8.96 -11.75 3.28
C GLY A 143 9.43 -12.21 1.89
N TYR A 144 10.70 -12.12 1.56
CA TYR A 144 11.35 -12.51 0.31
C TYR A 144 10.86 -11.76 -0.92
N SER A 145 9.61 -11.95 -1.34
CA SER A 145 9.03 -11.39 -2.56
C SER A 145 7.85 -10.48 -2.26
N SER A 146 7.78 -9.36 -2.96
CA SER A 146 6.65 -8.43 -2.93
C SER A 146 5.33 -9.08 -3.36
N ASP A 147 5.36 -10.19 -4.10
CA ASP A 147 4.17 -10.95 -4.50
C ASP A 147 3.40 -11.49 -3.31
N TYR A 148 4.06 -11.90 -2.23
CA TYR A 148 3.37 -12.32 -1.00
C TYR A 148 2.56 -11.16 -0.37
N ALA A 149 3.14 -9.96 -0.36
CA ALA A 149 2.44 -8.78 0.12
C ALA A 149 1.26 -8.41 -0.80
N ALA A 150 1.42 -8.56 -2.11
CA ALA A 150 0.36 -8.29 -3.07
C ALA A 150 -0.78 -9.32 -2.99
N GLN A 151 -0.49 -10.61 -2.77
CA GLN A 151 -1.50 -11.65 -2.54
C GLN A 151 -2.27 -11.41 -1.24
N THR A 152 -1.57 -11.03 -0.17
CA THR A 152 -2.24 -10.63 1.09
C THR A 152 -3.20 -9.47 0.86
N ALA A 153 -2.79 -8.44 0.10
CA ALA A 153 -3.68 -7.33 -0.22
C ALA A 153 -4.90 -7.77 -1.05
N ARG A 154 -4.71 -8.69 -2.02
CA ARG A 154 -5.82 -9.28 -2.78
C ARG A 154 -6.84 -9.96 -1.86
N ASP A 155 -6.39 -10.71 -0.88
CA ASP A 155 -7.27 -11.40 0.05
C ASP A 155 -8.04 -10.42 0.94
N VAL A 156 -7.40 -9.30 1.34
CA VAL A 156 -8.10 -8.19 2.01
C VAL A 156 -9.21 -7.61 1.12
N TYR A 157 -8.97 -7.41 -0.18
CA TYR A 157 -10.00 -6.95 -1.11
C TYR A 157 -11.12 -7.97 -1.29
N LYS A 158 -10.79 -9.27 -1.42
CA LYS A 158 -11.81 -10.32 -1.49
C LYS A 158 -12.73 -10.31 -0.27
N TYR A 159 -12.17 -10.16 0.91
CA TYR A 159 -12.94 -10.06 2.14
C TYR A 159 -13.79 -8.78 2.18
N TYR A 160 -13.18 -7.63 1.91
CA TYR A 160 -13.84 -6.32 1.97
C TYR A 160 -15.05 -6.23 1.03
N TYR A 161 -14.92 -6.74 -0.18
CA TYR A 161 -15.98 -6.74 -1.19
C TYR A 161 -16.92 -7.97 -1.10
N GLY A 162 -16.78 -8.81 -0.07
CA GLY A 162 -17.64 -9.98 0.12
C GLY A 162 -17.50 -11.06 -0.97
N LEU A 163 -16.34 -11.11 -1.63
CA LEU A 163 -16.05 -12.06 -2.71
C LEU A 163 -15.55 -13.41 -2.20
N ALA A 164 -15.09 -13.46 -0.95
CA ALA A 164 -14.70 -14.68 -0.25
C ALA A 164 -14.97 -14.54 1.26
N LYS A 165 -15.20 -15.67 1.92
CA LYS A 165 -15.36 -15.71 3.37
C LYS A 165 -14.00 -15.83 4.06
N GLU A 166 -13.95 -15.45 5.35
CA GLU A 166 -12.73 -15.54 6.15
C GLU A 166 -12.11 -16.95 6.15
N GLU A 167 -12.96 -17.99 6.28
CA GLU A 167 -12.52 -19.38 6.32
C GLU A 167 -11.88 -19.86 5.00
N GLU A 168 -12.21 -19.19 3.88
CA GLU A 168 -11.63 -19.49 2.57
C GLU A 168 -10.28 -18.80 2.38
N LEU A 169 -10.06 -17.67 3.06
CA LEU A 169 -8.85 -16.85 2.96
C LEU A 169 -7.79 -17.23 4.01
N VAL A 170 -8.24 -17.64 5.21
CA VAL A 170 -7.36 -18.03 6.33
C VAL A 170 -7.49 -19.52 6.58
N THR A 171 -6.83 -20.31 5.76
CA THR A 171 -6.91 -21.79 5.82
C THR A 171 -6.07 -22.40 6.95
N GLY A 172 -5.20 -21.62 7.59
CA GLY A 172 -4.23 -22.11 8.58
C GLY A 172 -3.10 -22.96 7.99
N THR A 173 -3.10 -23.15 6.67
CA THR A 173 -2.06 -23.92 5.95
C THR A 173 -1.24 -22.94 5.12
N ALA A 174 0.09 -22.98 5.30
CA ALA A 174 0.99 -22.19 4.47
C ALA A 174 0.98 -22.71 3.04
N ASP A 175 0.68 -21.84 2.07
CA ASP A 175 0.88 -22.16 0.67
C ASP A 175 2.37 -22.37 0.40
N THR A 176 2.73 -23.54 -0.14
CA THR A 176 4.07 -23.77 -0.67
C THR A 176 4.15 -23.10 -2.03
N LEU A 177 4.57 -21.83 -2.08
CA LEU A 177 4.93 -21.22 -3.36
C LEU A 177 6.18 -21.92 -3.89
N ASP A 178 6.15 -22.32 -5.15
CA ASP A 178 7.32 -22.84 -5.83
C ASP A 178 8.50 -21.88 -5.69
N ALA A 179 9.59 -22.35 -5.13
CA ALA A 179 10.81 -21.58 -4.90
C ALA A 179 11.44 -21.00 -6.19
N THR A 180 10.87 -21.35 -7.36
CA THR A 180 11.29 -20.88 -8.68
C THR A 180 10.68 -19.55 -9.11
N ALA A 181 9.68 -19.02 -8.38
CA ALA A 181 9.02 -17.74 -8.73
C ALA A 181 9.75 -16.50 -8.19
N GLY A 182 10.87 -16.66 -7.49
CA GLY A 182 11.51 -15.61 -6.70
C GLY A 182 12.71 -14.90 -7.32
N THR A 183 13.00 -15.02 -8.61
CA THR A 183 14.20 -14.42 -9.23
C THR A 183 13.91 -13.42 -10.35
N GLY A 184 12.81 -12.71 -10.28
CA GLY A 184 12.43 -11.76 -11.32
C GLY A 184 11.74 -10.52 -10.77
N ASP A 185 12.47 -9.62 -10.12
CA ASP A 185 12.15 -8.18 -9.97
C ASP A 185 13.33 -7.34 -10.49
#